data_c550a97c75fb18df241e2bd24171e5e0
#
_entry.id   c550a97c75fb18df241e2bd24171e5e0
#
_cell.length_a   1.000
_cell.length_b   1.000
_cell.length_c   1.000
_cell.angle_alpha   90.00
_cell.angle_beta   90.00
_cell.angle_gamma   90.00
#
_symmetry.space_group_name_H-M   'P 1'
#
loop_
_entity.id
_entity.type
_entity.pdbx_description
1 polymer ?
#
loop_
_entity_poly.entity_id
_entity_poly.type
_entity_poly.pdbx_seq_one_letter_code
_entity_poly.pdbx_strand_id
1 'polypeptide(L)'
;MALLAAYDQDSSDNEEEPPKKKVKLQNPLKNIKIGKEFEEEVIDDPSLHDYRTRSFPHVRGNWATYAFIKTDQDWSQLQSRLKTCLAKQDIIAQDIIEPHLSVSKVVTLQYHWIQPFTQTFQARLKSRLVPFKLNVGQGIKVLVNEDFTRTFITVQVQSHKFLTEVVKCCDETLEEYNKETFYEPPEFHVSLLWTLGNQKSVIDVKALEQVLEDIDSIQVDFVHCKIGNKIFSLNL
;
A
#
# COMPACT_ATOMS: atom_id res chain seq x y z
N MET A 1 65.30 25.51 -27.94
CA MET A 1 65.65 26.59 -28.89
C MET A 1 64.38 27.37 -29.06
N ALA A 2 64.26 28.53 -28.42
CA ALA A 2 64.48 29.87 -28.92
C ALA A 2 63.38 30.28 -29.91
N LEU A 3 62.72 31.38 -29.84
CA LEU A 3 63.00 32.72 -29.39
C LEU A 3 61.76 33.52 -29.11
N LEU A 4 61.81 34.37 -28.09
CA LEU A 4 61.09 35.58 -27.82
C LEU A 4 61.05 36.56 -29.00
N ALA A 5 60.03 37.38 -29.14
CA ALA A 5 60.13 38.81 -29.42
C ALA A 5 58.90 39.56 -28.97
N ALA A 6 59.12 40.48 -28.08
CA ALA A 6 58.19 41.51 -27.62
C ALA A 6 58.02 42.59 -28.70
N TYR A 7 56.86 43.26 -28.68
CA TYR A 7 56.71 44.62 -29.16
C TYR A 7 55.76 45.40 -28.26
N ASP A 8 56.35 46.33 -27.50
CA ASP A 8 55.69 47.47 -26.92
C ASP A 8 55.37 48.48 -28.02
N GLN A 9 54.19 49.08 -27.95
CA GLN A 9 54.08 50.52 -28.19
C GLN A 9 52.67 51.07 -27.82
N ASP A 10 52.78 51.92 -26.90
CA ASP A 10 51.93 52.99 -26.39
C ASP A 10 51.07 53.71 -27.47
N SER A 11 49.79 53.92 -27.19
CA SER A 11 49.08 55.15 -27.49
C SER A 11 47.81 55.27 -26.68
N SER A 12 47.84 56.23 -25.79
CA SER A 12 46.74 56.77 -25.03
C SER A 12 45.68 57.40 -25.91
N ASP A 13 44.44 56.91 -25.86
CA ASP A 13 43.29 57.70 -26.19
C ASP A 13 42.23 57.53 -25.10
N ASN A 14 42.03 58.64 -24.37
CA ASN A 14 40.94 58.81 -23.40
C ASN A 14 39.62 58.90 -24.18
N GLU A 15 38.84 57.84 -24.21
CA GLU A 15 37.43 57.92 -24.47
C GLU A 15 36.66 57.68 -23.17
N GLU A 16 35.99 58.73 -22.68
CA GLU A 16 35.06 58.70 -21.58
C GLU A 16 33.86 57.79 -21.96
N GLU A 17 33.72 56.63 -21.35
CA GLU A 17 32.49 55.83 -21.46
C GLU A 17 31.34 56.58 -20.77
N PRO A 18 30.16 56.65 -21.46
CA PRO A 18 28.98 57.27 -20.86
C PRO A 18 28.47 56.42 -19.66
N PRO A 19 27.88 57.00 -18.63
CA PRO A 19 27.49 56.31 -17.39
C PRO A 19 26.47 55.25 -17.68
N LYS A 20 26.82 53.97 -17.42
CA LYS A 20 25.91 52.84 -17.48
C LYS A 20 24.74 53.05 -16.49
N LYS A 21 23.55 53.39 -17.00
CA LYS A 21 22.31 53.39 -16.24
C LYS A 21 22.07 52.00 -15.67
N LYS A 22 22.23 51.82 -14.36
CA LYS A 22 21.82 50.65 -13.64
C LYS A 22 20.28 50.51 -13.73
N VAL A 23 19.79 49.72 -14.66
CA VAL A 23 18.40 49.31 -14.72
C VAL A 23 18.17 48.43 -13.49
N LYS A 24 17.45 48.96 -12.50
CA LYS A 24 16.95 48.17 -11.38
C LYS A 24 15.91 47.20 -11.98
N LEU A 25 16.30 45.96 -12.21
CA LEU A 25 15.37 44.86 -12.47
C LEU A 25 14.42 44.77 -11.26
N GLN A 26 13.19 45.24 -11.44
CA GLN A 26 12.13 44.99 -10.49
C GLN A 26 11.94 43.48 -10.42
N ASN A 27 12.09 42.91 -9.23
CA ASN A 27 11.87 41.48 -9.02
C ASN A 27 10.39 41.20 -9.30
N PRO A 28 10.05 40.48 -10.40
CA PRO A 28 8.67 40.22 -10.81
C PRO A 28 7.89 39.38 -9.79
N LEU A 29 8.59 38.78 -8.81
CA LEU A 29 7.99 37.92 -7.79
C LEU A 29 7.50 38.68 -6.55
N LYS A 30 7.71 40.00 -6.43
CA LYS A 30 7.29 40.77 -5.23
C LYS A 30 5.78 40.86 -5.01
N ASN A 31 4.96 40.53 -6.01
CA ASN A 31 3.50 40.61 -5.94
C ASN A 31 2.78 39.30 -6.13
N ILE A 32 3.50 38.18 -6.18
CA ILE A 32 2.86 36.87 -6.11
C ILE A 32 2.50 36.67 -4.64
N LYS A 33 1.26 36.95 -4.28
CA LYS A 33 0.66 36.37 -3.09
C LYS A 33 0.64 34.87 -3.34
N ILE A 34 1.62 34.15 -2.77
CA ILE A 34 1.50 32.71 -2.57
C ILE A 34 0.24 32.58 -1.72
N GLY A 35 -0.87 32.20 -2.35
CA GLY A 35 -2.09 31.90 -1.65
C GLY A 35 -1.69 30.91 -0.57
N LYS A 36 -2.05 31.18 0.69
CA LYS A 36 -2.06 30.14 1.71
C LYS A 36 -2.84 29.01 1.07
N GLU A 37 -2.17 27.90 0.75
CA GLU A 37 -2.88 26.68 0.43
C GLU A 37 -3.80 26.46 1.63
N PHE A 38 -5.11 26.52 1.37
CA PHE A 38 -6.08 26.07 2.34
C PHE A 38 -5.76 24.56 2.48
N GLU A 39 -5.08 24.20 3.55
CA GLU A 39 -5.10 22.85 4.06
C GLU A 39 -6.57 22.64 4.49
N GLU A 40 -7.38 22.10 3.59
CA GLU A 40 -8.64 21.52 4.00
C GLU A 40 -8.26 20.40 4.97
N GLU A 41 -8.45 20.65 6.26
CA GLU A 41 -8.43 19.59 7.27
C GLU A 41 -9.49 18.56 6.83
N VAL A 42 -9.04 17.46 6.27
CA VAL A 42 -9.93 16.33 5.99
C VAL A 42 -10.34 15.78 7.35
N ILE A 43 -11.51 16.20 7.82
CA ILE A 43 -12.12 15.66 9.03
C ILE A 43 -12.46 14.21 8.70
N ASP A 44 -11.70 13.29 9.28
CA ASP A 44 -11.94 11.86 9.14
C ASP A 44 -13.08 11.50 10.12
N ASP A 45 -14.33 11.58 9.66
CA ASP A 45 -15.49 11.17 10.45
C ASP A 45 -15.72 9.66 10.30
N PRO A 46 -15.42 8.85 11.33
CA PRO A 46 -15.60 7.41 11.28
C PRO A 46 -17.04 6.97 10.99
N SER A 47 -18.03 7.79 11.33
CA SER A 47 -19.47 7.45 11.12
C SER A 47 -19.81 7.34 9.63
N LEU A 48 -19.08 8.05 8.75
CA LEU A 48 -19.25 8.00 7.30
C LEU A 48 -18.58 6.76 6.65
N HIS A 49 -17.84 5.98 7.41
CA HIS A 49 -17.02 4.86 6.94
C HIS A 49 -17.22 3.59 7.77
N ASP A 50 -18.44 3.31 8.23
CA ASP A 50 -18.77 2.16 9.07
C ASP A 50 -17.89 2.09 10.33
N TYR A 51 -17.62 3.24 10.95
CA TYR A 51 -16.72 3.39 12.10
C TYR A 51 -15.28 2.94 11.83
N ARG A 52 -14.86 2.91 10.56
CA ARG A 52 -13.47 2.64 10.19
C ARG A 52 -12.61 3.87 10.44
N THR A 53 -11.61 3.73 11.28
CA THR A 53 -10.53 4.71 11.44
C THR A 53 -9.38 4.38 10.50
N ARG A 54 -8.72 5.40 9.98
CA ARG A 54 -7.51 5.22 9.16
C ARG A 54 -6.33 4.82 10.03
N SER A 55 -5.51 3.91 9.54
CA SER A 55 -4.27 3.50 10.24
C SER A 55 -3.18 4.59 10.21
N PHE A 56 -3.34 5.63 9.37
CA PHE A 56 -2.43 6.77 9.27
C PHE A 56 -3.18 8.03 8.82
N PRO A 57 -2.74 9.23 9.23
CA PRO A 57 -3.41 10.48 8.87
C PRO A 57 -3.35 10.71 7.36
N HIS A 58 -4.37 11.41 6.84
CA HIS A 58 -4.38 11.83 5.45
C HIS A 58 -3.31 12.90 5.24
N VAL A 59 -2.32 12.58 4.40
CA VAL A 59 -1.29 13.53 3.95
C VAL A 59 -1.41 13.66 2.44
N ARG A 60 -1.59 14.88 1.96
CA ARG A 60 -1.69 15.16 0.52
C ARG A 60 -0.44 14.65 -0.21
N GLY A 61 -0.64 13.92 -1.30
CA GLY A 61 0.45 13.31 -2.06
C GLY A 61 0.91 11.94 -1.56
N ASN A 62 0.41 11.47 -0.42
CA ASN A 62 0.63 10.11 0.08
C ASN A 62 -0.56 9.23 -0.27
N TRP A 63 -0.28 8.08 -0.88
CA TRP A 63 -1.28 7.14 -1.36
C TRP A 63 -1.20 5.83 -0.58
N ALA A 64 -2.29 5.47 0.09
CA ALA A 64 -2.39 4.16 0.75
C ALA A 64 -2.14 3.06 -0.28
N THR A 65 -1.20 2.17 0.05
CA THR A 65 -0.69 1.13 -0.86
C THR A 65 -0.61 -0.19 -0.13
N TYR A 66 -1.12 -1.24 -0.75
CA TYR A 66 -0.93 -2.62 -0.28
C TYR A 66 -0.96 -3.60 -1.44
N ALA A 67 -0.27 -4.72 -1.27
CA ALA A 67 -0.22 -5.81 -2.23
C ALA A 67 -1.06 -7.00 -1.75
N PHE A 68 -1.75 -7.67 -2.67
CA PHE A 68 -2.65 -8.77 -2.36
C PHE A 68 -2.84 -9.73 -3.55
N ILE A 69 -3.30 -10.93 -3.24
CA ILE A 69 -3.76 -11.93 -4.21
C ILE A 69 -5.28 -11.98 -4.15
N LYS A 70 -5.94 -11.83 -5.29
CA LYS A 70 -7.40 -12.02 -5.39
C LYS A 70 -7.75 -13.49 -5.19
N THR A 71 -8.89 -13.70 -4.57
CA THR A 71 -9.48 -15.02 -4.45
C THR A 71 -10.70 -15.05 -5.35
N ASP A 72 -10.60 -15.71 -6.51
CA ASP A 72 -11.69 -15.78 -7.49
C ASP A 72 -12.74 -16.84 -7.08
N GLN A 73 -13.09 -16.85 -5.80
CA GLN A 73 -14.08 -17.75 -5.21
C GLN A 73 -15.30 -16.99 -4.71
N ASP A 74 -16.47 -17.62 -4.78
CA ASP A 74 -17.68 -17.12 -4.14
C ASP A 74 -17.69 -17.52 -2.65
N TRP A 75 -17.42 -16.54 -1.79
CA TRP A 75 -17.40 -16.70 -0.35
C TRP A 75 -18.77 -16.52 0.31
N SER A 76 -19.80 -16.15 -0.44
CA SER A 76 -21.11 -15.72 0.10
C SER A 76 -21.78 -16.78 0.97
N GLN A 77 -21.72 -18.06 0.58
CA GLN A 77 -22.30 -19.16 1.36
C GLN A 77 -21.55 -19.33 2.69
N LEU A 78 -20.24 -19.36 2.66
CA LEU A 78 -19.42 -19.50 3.88
C LEU A 78 -19.59 -18.29 4.80
N GLN A 79 -19.59 -17.07 4.25
CA GLN A 79 -19.87 -15.85 5.02
C GLN A 79 -21.24 -15.93 5.71
N SER A 80 -22.29 -16.37 5.00
CA SER A 80 -23.64 -16.52 5.56
C SER A 80 -23.67 -17.53 6.72
N ARG A 81 -23.02 -18.68 6.59
CA ARG A 81 -22.94 -19.71 7.63
C ARG A 81 -22.16 -19.22 8.84
N LEU A 82 -21.02 -18.58 8.62
CA LEU A 82 -20.21 -18.00 9.69
C LEU A 82 -21.00 -16.92 10.46
N LYS A 83 -21.71 -16.04 9.76
CA LYS A 83 -22.60 -15.05 10.40
C LYS A 83 -23.69 -15.70 11.23
N THR A 84 -24.33 -16.74 10.71
CA THR A 84 -25.35 -17.49 11.45
C THR A 84 -24.77 -18.12 12.72
N CYS A 85 -23.55 -18.63 12.67
CA CYS A 85 -22.85 -19.19 13.81
C CYS A 85 -22.47 -18.12 14.84
N LEU A 86 -22.00 -16.96 14.40
CA LEU A 86 -21.67 -15.81 15.26
C LEU A 86 -22.91 -15.20 15.91
N ALA A 87 -24.03 -15.13 15.19
CA ALA A 87 -25.30 -14.62 15.75
C ALA A 87 -25.81 -15.48 16.92
N LYS A 88 -25.53 -16.78 16.94
CA LYS A 88 -25.84 -17.66 18.10
C LYS A 88 -24.96 -17.36 19.33
N GLN A 89 -23.90 -16.58 19.14
CA GLN A 89 -22.97 -16.14 20.18
C GLN A 89 -23.20 -14.63 20.50
N ASP A 90 -24.32 -14.05 20.06
CA ASP A 90 -24.66 -12.63 20.19
C ASP A 90 -23.66 -11.67 19.53
N ILE A 91 -22.96 -12.13 18.49
CA ILE A 91 -21.98 -11.34 17.74
C ILE A 91 -22.52 -10.98 16.38
N ILE A 92 -22.59 -9.66 16.10
CA ILE A 92 -22.98 -9.12 14.79
C ILE A 92 -21.71 -8.90 13.98
N ALA A 93 -21.59 -9.59 12.85
CA ALA A 93 -20.48 -9.46 11.93
C ALA A 93 -20.93 -8.98 10.55
N GLN A 94 -20.05 -8.26 9.87
CA GLN A 94 -20.24 -7.73 8.52
C GLN A 94 -19.36 -8.47 7.53
N ASP A 95 -19.80 -8.56 6.27
CA ASP A 95 -19.06 -9.20 5.20
C ASP A 95 -17.85 -8.34 4.77
N ILE A 96 -16.75 -9.00 4.45
CA ILE A 96 -15.71 -8.41 3.62
C ILE A 96 -16.18 -8.53 2.16
N ILE A 97 -16.36 -7.41 1.47
CA ILE A 97 -16.94 -7.36 0.12
C ILE A 97 -16.01 -8.03 -0.91
N GLU A 98 -14.71 -7.80 -0.79
CA GLU A 98 -13.69 -8.36 -1.69
C GLU A 98 -12.66 -9.14 -0.86
N PRO A 99 -12.97 -10.40 -0.46
CA PRO A 99 -12.02 -11.22 0.26
C PRO A 99 -10.75 -11.44 -0.57
N HIS A 100 -9.60 -11.26 0.07
CA HIS A 100 -8.31 -11.37 -0.59
C HIS A 100 -7.23 -11.83 0.40
N LEU A 101 -6.13 -12.33 -0.12
CA LEU A 101 -4.95 -12.70 0.64
C LEU A 101 -3.94 -11.55 0.59
N SER A 102 -3.72 -10.88 1.71
CA SER A 102 -2.71 -9.80 1.81
C SER A 102 -1.29 -10.37 1.79
N VAL A 103 -0.40 -9.74 1.04
CA VAL A 103 1.03 -10.06 0.95
C VAL A 103 1.93 -8.87 1.31
N SER A 104 1.35 -7.78 1.78
CA SER A 104 2.04 -6.65 2.40
C SER A 104 1.18 -6.04 3.50
N LYS A 105 1.80 -5.25 4.37
CA LYS A 105 1.08 -4.27 5.19
C LYS A 105 0.55 -3.14 4.32
N VAL A 106 -0.34 -2.31 4.89
CA VAL A 106 -0.75 -1.07 4.26
C VAL A 106 0.31 -0.02 4.56
N VAL A 107 0.93 0.52 3.52
CA VAL A 107 1.94 1.58 3.60
C VAL A 107 1.50 2.80 2.80
N THR A 108 2.25 3.90 2.87
CA THR A 108 2.00 5.07 2.03
C THR A 108 3.11 5.24 0.99
N LEU A 109 2.75 5.47 -0.27
CA LEU A 109 3.68 5.84 -1.33
C LEU A 109 3.39 7.26 -1.82
N GLN A 110 4.45 7.99 -2.17
CA GLN A 110 4.32 9.27 -2.85
C GLN A 110 3.98 9.07 -4.32
N TYR A 111 3.29 10.03 -4.94
CA TYR A 111 2.81 9.90 -6.31
C TYR A 111 3.91 9.52 -7.32
N HIS A 112 5.06 10.16 -7.24
CA HIS A 112 6.17 9.91 -8.17
C HIS A 112 6.88 8.57 -7.95
N TRP A 113 6.62 7.87 -6.84
CA TRP A 113 7.13 6.51 -6.58
C TRP A 113 6.23 5.42 -7.16
N ILE A 114 4.98 5.71 -7.52
CA ILE A 114 4.01 4.69 -7.93
C ILE A 114 4.51 3.89 -9.13
N GLN A 115 4.92 4.57 -10.20
CA GLN A 115 5.37 3.90 -11.41
C GLN A 115 6.67 3.10 -11.21
N PRO A 116 7.77 3.67 -10.66
CA PRO A 116 8.99 2.89 -10.43
C PRO A 116 8.76 1.74 -9.46
N PHE A 117 7.96 1.92 -8.40
CA PHE A 117 7.61 0.84 -7.47
C PHE A 117 6.91 -0.33 -8.19
N THR A 118 5.86 -0.05 -8.96
CA THR A 118 5.12 -1.11 -9.66
C THR A 118 5.97 -1.82 -10.71
N GLN A 119 6.86 -1.10 -11.41
CA GLN A 119 7.78 -1.68 -12.38
C GLN A 119 8.83 -2.58 -11.71
N THR A 120 9.43 -2.14 -10.62
CA THR A 120 10.44 -2.93 -9.89
C THR A 120 9.79 -4.19 -9.29
N PHE A 121 8.63 -4.05 -8.66
CA PHE A 121 7.90 -5.19 -8.09
C PHE A 121 7.52 -6.20 -9.19
N GLN A 122 6.99 -5.73 -10.33
CA GLN A 122 6.68 -6.58 -11.48
C GLN A 122 7.91 -7.32 -12.01
N ALA A 123 9.07 -6.64 -12.12
CA ALA A 123 10.30 -7.26 -12.60
C ALA A 123 10.79 -8.37 -11.66
N ARG A 124 10.71 -8.15 -10.33
CA ARG A 124 11.07 -9.17 -9.34
C ARG A 124 10.15 -10.38 -9.41
N LEU A 125 8.83 -10.16 -9.47
CA LEU A 125 7.87 -11.24 -9.59
C LEU A 125 8.17 -12.11 -10.82
N LYS A 126 8.29 -11.51 -12.01
CA LYS A 126 8.59 -12.23 -13.26
C LYS A 126 9.91 -12.99 -13.27
N SER A 127 10.91 -12.48 -12.55
CA SER A 127 12.23 -13.12 -12.51
C SER A 127 12.31 -14.33 -11.59
N ARG A 128 11.39 -14.46 -10.63
CA ARG A 128 11.48 -15.45 -9.55
C ARG A 128 10.30 -16.40 -9.46
N LEU A 129 9.19 -16.07 -10.10
CA LEU A 129 7.92 -16.77 -9.92
C LEU A 129 7.32 -17.18 -11.26
N VAL A 130 6.51 -18.21 -11.18
CA VAL A 130 5.61 -18.67 -12.24
C VAL A 130 4.23 -18.85 -11.62
N PRO A 131 3.14 -18.90 -12.40
CA PRO A 131 1.80 -19.17 -11.88
C PRO A 131 1.76 -20.42 -10.99
N PHE A 132 1.04 -20.37 -9.88
CA PHE A 132 0.97 -21.45 -8.90
C PHE A 132 -0.41 -21.55 -8.26
N LYS A 133 -0.64 -22.65 -7.53
CA LYS A 133 -1.88 -22.87 -6.77
C LYS A 133 -1.63 -22.77 -5.28
N LEU A 134 -2.61 -22.23 -4.56
CA LEU A 134 -2.63 -22.14 -3.11
C LEU A 134 -3.77 -22.97 -2.54
N ASN A 135 -3.50 -23.73 -1.50
CA ASN A 135 -4.53 -24.41 -0.72
C ASN A 135 -5.03 -23.48 0.38
N VAL A 136 -6.34 -23.33 0.44
CA VAL A 136 -7.07 -22.51 1.41
C VAL A 136 -7.92 -23.44 2.28
N GLY A 137 -8.36 -22.97 3.45
CA GLY A 137 -9.26 -23.75 4.28
C GLY A 137 -8.56 -24.63 5.31
N GLN A 138 -7.32 -24.29 5.70
CA GLN A 138 -6.58 -25.03 6.74
C GLN A 138 -7.17 -24.85 8.15
N GLY A 139 -8.21 -24.03 8.30
CA GLY A 139 -8.89 -23.73 9.56
C GLY A 139 -9.41 -22.30 9.59
N ILE A 140 -10.15 -22.00 10.66
CA ILE A 140 -10.63 -20.64 10.96
C ILE A 140 -9.68 -20.01 12.00
N LYS A 141 -9.33 -18.75 11.78
CA LYS A 141 -8.58 -17.95 12.75
C LYS A 141 -9.29 -16.65 13.03
N VAL A 142 -9.30 -16.24 14.29
CA VAL A 142 -9.82 -14.96 14.74
C VAL A 142 -8.66 -14.02 15.01
N LEU A 143 -8.56 -12.97 14.23
CA LEU A 143 -7.52 -11.95 14.31
C LEU A 143 -8.10 -10.63 14.80
N VAL A 144 -7.29 -9.85 15.48
CA VAL A 144 -7.65 -8.49 15.93
C VAL A 144 -6.61 -7.53 15.35
N ASN A 145 -7.05 -6.37 14.87
CA ASN A 145 -6.12 -5.35 14.40
C ASN A 145 -5.30 -4.76 15.58
N GLU A 146 -4.21 -4.09 15.26
CA GLU A 146 -3.26 -3.54 16.24
C GLU A 146 -3.92 -2.57 17.22
N ASP A 147 -4.93 -1.80 16.77
CA ASP A 147 -5.67 -0.83 17.58
C ASP A 147 -6.81 -1.46 18.41
N PHE A 148 -7.02 -2.78 18.37
CA PHE A 148 -8.10 -3.50 19.02
C PHE A 148 -9.52 -2.99 18.68
N THR A 149 -9.67 -2.26 17.58
CA THR A 149 -10.95 -1.68 17.17
C THR A 149 -11.82 -2.64 16.37
N ARG A 150 -11.22 -3.70 15.80
CA ARG A 150 -11.93 -4.69 14.97
C ARG A 150 -11.37 -6.08 15.13
N THR A 151 -12.29 -7.05 15.08
CA THR A 151 -11.99 -8.47 15.04
C THR A 151 -12.35 -9.01 13.67
N PHE A 152 -11.49 -9.84 13.10
CA PHE A 152 -11.65 -10.46 11.78
C PHE A 152 -11.79 -11.97 11.93
N ILE A 153 -12.74 -12.54 11.20
CA ILE A 153 -12.90 -13.97 11.03
C ILE A 153 -12.27 -14.34 9.70
N THR A 154 -11.25 -15.17 9.76
CA THR A 154 -10.38 -15.44 8.61
C THR A 154 -10.27 -16.93 8.36
N VAL A 155 -10.08 -17.29 7.08
CA VAL A 155 -9.71 -18.64 6.66
C VAL A 155 -8.21 -18.69 6.48
N GLN A 156 -7.56 -19.69 7.08
CA GLN A 156 -6.11 -19.85 6.97
C GLN A 156 -5.71 -20.37 5.59
N VAL A 157 -4.60 -19.85 5.09
CA VAL A 157 -3.96 -20.30 3.86
C VAL A 157 -2.67 -21.01 4.21
N GLN A 158 -2.46 -22.19 3.61
CA GLN A 158 -1.24 -22.95 3.83
C GLN A 158 -0.03 -22.17 3.34
N SER A 159 0.99 -22.05 4.19
CA SER A 159 2.26 -21.48 3.77
C SER A 159 2.86 -22.26 2.61
N HIS A 160 3.30 -21.56 1.59
CA HIS A 160 3.84 -22.13 0.37
C HIS A 160 5.08 -21.37 -0.07
N LYS A 161 6.10 -22.07 -0.57
CA LYS A 161 7.37 -21.45 -0.98
C LYS A 161 7.22 -20.27 -1.94
N PHE A 162 6.29 -20.37 -2.91
CA PHE A 162 6.04 -19.29 -3.87
C PHE A 162 5.32 -18.12 -3.23
N LEU A 163 4.41 -18.37 -2.28
CA LEU A 163 3.75 -17.29 -1.52
C LEU A 163 4.76 -16.51 -0.66
N THR A 164 5.68 -17.21 -0.01
CA THR A 164 6.79 -16.58 0.72
C THR A 164 7.68 -15.77 -0.21
N GLU A 165 7.93 -16.26 -1.43
CA GLU A 165 8.72 -15.52 -2.43
C GLU A 165 7.98 -14.28 -2.95
N VAL A 166 6.64 -14.32 -3.09
CA VAL A 166 5.83 -13.11 -3.39
C VAL A 166 6.03 -12.05 -2.32
N VAL A 167 5.91 -12.43 -1.03
CA VAL A 167 6.14 -11.51 0.09
C VAL A 167 7.55 -10.94 0.02
N LYS A 168 8.57 -11.77 -0.16
CA LYS A 168 9.96 -11.33 -0.28
C LYS A 168 10.18 -10.34 -1.42
N CYS A 169 9.60 -10.59 -2.60
CA CYS A 169 9.66 -9.64 -3.73
C CYS A 169 9.02 -8.29 -3.37
N CYS A 170 7.90 -8.33 -2.63
CA CYS A 170 7.22 -7.13 -2.18
C CYS A 170 8.05 -6.36 -1.15
N ASP A 171 8.55 -7.04 -0.13
CA ASP A 171 9.33 -6.47 0.97
C ASP A 171 10.62 -5.83 0.45
N GLU A 172 11.41 -6.53 -0.37
CA GLU A 172 12.60 -5.98 -1.02
C GLU A 172 12.29 -4.73 -1.85
N THR A 173 11.08 -4.66 -2.44
CA THR A 173 10.67 -3.47 -3.19
C THR A 173 10.27 -2.34 -2.25
N LEU A 174 9.57 -2.62 -1.15
CA LEU A 174 9.15 -1.64 -0.15
C LEU A 174 10.36 -1.05 0.60
N GLU A 175 11.39 -1.85 0.88
CA GLU A 175 12.63 -1.42 1.53
C GLU A 175 13.37 -0.34 0.72
N GLU A 176 13.34 -0.39 -0.62
CA GLU A 176 13.92 0.68 -1.48
C GLU A 176 13.28 2.06 -1.23
N TYR A 177 12.06 2.08 -0.70
CA TYR A 177 11.32 3.30 -0.35
C TYR A 177 11.25 3.55 1.16
N ASN A 178 12.06 2.83 1.96
CA ASN A 178 12.05 2.89 3.43
C ASN A 178 10.65 2.66 4.01
N LYS A 179 9.92 1.65 3.49
CA LYS A 179 8.61 1.25 3.96
C LYS A 179 8.68 -0.04 4.78
N GLU A 180 7.67 -0.22 5.63
CA GLU A 180 7.56 -1.42 6.46
C GLU A 180 7.35 -2.66 5.60
N THR A 181 8.01 -3.74 6.00
CA THR A 181 7.86 -5.07 5.45
C THR A 181 6.67 -5.81 6.05
N PHE A 182 6.35 -6.97 5.50
CA PHE A 182 5.27 -7.82 6.01
C PHE A 182 5.59 -8.36 7.41
N TYR A 183 4.63 -9.04 8.02
CA TYR A 183 4.79 -9.63 9.34
C TYR A 183 5.77 -10.81 9.33
N GLU A 184 6.55 -10.95 10.40
CA GLU A 184 7.46 -12.09 10.57
C GLU A 184 7.20 -12.75 11.95
N PRO A 185 6.83 -14.05 11.99
CA PRO A 185 6.50 -14.92 10.84
C PRO A 185 5.21 -14.51 10.12
N PRO A 186 5.09 -14.75 8.80
CA PRO A 186 3.90 -14.42 8.05
C PRO A 186 2.73 -15.34 8.41
N GLU A 187 1.57 -14.76 8.68
CA GLU A 187 0.32 -15.50 8.91
C GLU A 187 -0.63 -15.28 7.73
N PHE A 188 -0.59 -16.20 6.77
CA PHE A 188 -1.39 -16.10 5.56
C PHE A 188 -2.85 -16.46 5.81
N HIS A 189 -3.75 -15.56 5.45
CA HIS A 189 -5.18 -15.72 5.65
C HIS A 189 -6.01 -14.89 4.66
N VAL A 190 -7.25 -15.32 4.46
CA VAL A 190 -8.28 -14.56 3.76
C VAL A 190 -9.32 -14.11 4.79
N SER A 191 -9.50 -12.81 4.96
CA SER A 191 -10.53 -12.27 5.85
C SER A 191 -11.88 -12.33 5.17
N LEU A 192 -12.87 -12.94 5.84
CA LEU A 192 -14.23 -13.11 5.32
C LEU A 192 -15.23 -12.19 6.00
N LEU A 193 -15.13 -12.05 7.33
CA LEU A 193 -16.02 -11.23 8.13
C LEU A 193 -15.22 -10.34 9.08
N TRP A 194 -15.87 -9.27 9.53
CA TRP A 194 -15.34 -8.44 10.59
C TRP A 194 -16.44 -8.00 11.56
N THR A 195 -16.06 -7.70 12.79
CA THR A 195 -16.94 -7.13 13.82
C THR A 195 -16.20 -6.06 14.60
N LEU A 196 -16.95 -5.16 15.25
CA LEU A 196 -16.38 -4.07 16.04
C LEU A 196 -15.77 -4.58 17.36
N GLY A 197 -14.70 -3.92 17.78
CA GLY A 197 -14.01 -4.17 19.02
C GLY A 197 -13.21 -5.48 19.03
N ASN A 198 -12.67 -5.82 20.21
CA ASN A 198 -11.94 -7.06 20.42
C ASN A 198 -12.88 -8.16 20.92
N GLN A 199 -13.35 -9.01 20.00
CA GLN A 199 -14.23 -10.14 20.29
C GLN A 199 -13.49 -11.48 20.34
N LYS A 200 -12.15 -11.49 20.27
CA LYS A 200 -11.36 -12.72 20.14
C LYS A 200 -11.57 -13.73 21.25
N SER A 201 -11.75 -13.26 22.49
CA SER A 201 -11.96 -14.13 23.67
C SER A 201 -13.38 -14.66 23.78
N VAL A 202 -14.36 -14.07 23.08
CA VAL A 202 -15.79 -14.42 23.14
C VAL A 202 -16.16 -15.40 22.04
N ILE A 203 -15.46 -15.33 20.89
CA ILE A 203 -15.79 -16.15 19.73
C ILE A 203 -15.36 -17.62 19.96
N ASP A 204 -16.30 -18.53 19.88
CA ASP A 204 -16.03 -19.96 19.85
C ASP A 204 -15.56 -20.38 18.44
N VAL A 205 -14.24 -20.45 18.27
CA VAL A 205 -13.60 -20.83 17.01
C VAL A 205 -13.97 -22.25 16.57
N LYS A 206 -14.16 -23.19 17.55
CA LYS A 206 -14.53 -24.59 17.23
C LYS A 206 -15.90 -24.67 16.57
N ALA A 207 -16.84 -23.83 17.01
CA ALA A 207 -18.16 -23.77 16.38
C ALA A 207 -18.09 -23.20 14.96
N LEU A 208 -17.16 -22.26 14.69
CA LEU A 208 -16.92 -21.75 13.34
C LEU A 208 -16.25 -22.79 12.43
N GLU A 209 -15.33 -23.58 12.94
CA GLU A 209 -14.65 -24.64 12.19
C GLU A 209 -15.62 -25.74 11.72
N GLN A 210 -16.70 -25.99 12.46
CA GLN A 210 -17.74 -26.97 12.07
C GLN A 210 -18.53 -26.58 10.82
N VAL A 211 -18.52 -25.31 10.44
CA VAL A 211 -19.21 -24.81 9.23
C VAL A 211 -18.24 -24.60 8.05
N LEU A 212 -16.96 -24.86 8.27
CA LEU A 212 -15.95 -24.81 7.22
C LEU A 212 -16.11 -26.05 6.33
N GLU A 213 -16.25 -25.83 5.04
CA GLU A 213 -16.25 -26.87 4.02
C GLU A 213 -14.93 -26.90 3.27
N ASP A 214 -14.75 -27.94 2.44
CA ASP A 214 -13.62 -28.00 1.52
C ASP A 214 -13.66 -26.79 0.58
N ILE A 215 -12.56 -26.08 0.53
CA ILE A 215 -12.38 -24.90 -0.30
C ILE A 215 -11.44 -25.27 -1.44
N ASP A 216 -11.84 -24.95 -2.66
CA ASP A 216 -11.00 -25.18 -3.83
C ASP A 216 -9.70 -24.37 -3.75
N SER A 217 -8.66 -24.91 -4.37
CA SER A 217 -7.39 -24.22 -4.46
C SER A 217 -7.51 -22.95 -5.32
N ILE A 218 -6.83 -21.88 -4.91
CA ILE A 218 -6.79 -20.61 -5.64
C ILE A 218 -5.67 -20.67 -6.67
N GLN A 219 -5.98 -20.40 -7.94
CA GLN A 219 -4.98 -20.18 -8.98
C GLN A 219 -4.40 -18.76 -8.84
N VAL A 220 -3.09 -18.63 -8.81
CA VAL A 220 -2.38 -17.35 -8.69
C VAL A 220 -1.59 -17.11 -9.96
N ASP A 221 -2.13 -16.24 -10.81
CA ASP A 221 -1.48 -15.77 -12.05
C ASP A 221 -0.99 -14.34 -11.90
N PHE A 222 -1.58 -13.61 -10.94
CA PHE A 222 -1.29 -12.20 -10.71
C PHE A 222 -1.17 -11.89 -9.21
N VAL A 223 -0.27 -10.97 -8.90
CA VAL A 223 -0.29 -10.22 -7.64
C VAL A 223 -0.86 -8.83 -7.95
N HIS A 224 -1.77 -8.37 -7.12
CA HIS A 224 -2.38 -7.06 -7.28
C HIS A 224 -1.77 -6.07 -6.29
N CYS A 225 -1.59 -4.84 -6.75
CA CYS A 225 -1.18 -3.74 -5.89
C CYS A 225 -2.23 -2.63 -5.97
N LYS A 226 -2.91 -2.34 -4.86
CA LYS A 226 -3.84 -1.21 -4.78
C LYS A 226 -3.10 0.01 -4.25
N ILE A 227 -3.15 1.10 -5.01
CA ILE A 227 -2.50 2.38 -4.69
C ILE A 227 -3.57 3.46 -4.77
N GLY A 228 -4.03 3.95 -3.63
CA GLY A 228 -5.21 4.80 -3.54
C GLY A 228 -6.44 4.08 -4.11
N ASN A 229 -7.03 4.63 -5.16
CA ASN A 229 -8.20 4.06 -5.84
C ASN A 229 -7.86 3.21 -7.08
N LYS A 230 -6.57 3.04 -7.42
CA LYS A 230 -6.13 2.28 -8.59
C LYS A 230 -5.60 0.91 -8.19
N ILE A 231 -5.90 -0.09 -9.02
CA ILE A 231 -5.36 -1.45 -8.87
C ILE A 231 -4.46 -1.74 -10.06
N PHE A 232 -3.24 -2.14 -9.77
CA PHE A 232 -2.25 -2.61 -10.73
C PHE A 232 -2.18 -4.13 -10.63
N SER A 233 -2.38 -4.82 -11.76
CA SER A 233 -2.26 -6.29 -11.83
C SER A 233 -0.89 -6.64 -12.37
N LEU A 234 -0.08 -7.31 -11.55
CA LEU A 234 1.29 -7.70 -11.83
C LEU A 234 1.31 -9.20 -12.08
N ASN A 235 1.63 -9.62 -13.30
CA ASN A 235 1.68 -11.04 -13.67
C ASN A 235 2.96 -11.72 -13.17
N LEU A 236 2.82 -13.00 -12.84
CA LEU A 236 3.94 -13.87 -12.45
C LEU A 236 4.70 -14.41 -13.66
#